data_3ed31916285e83a3051affbe5e02c6c4
#
_entry.id   3ed31916285e83a3051affbe5e02c6c4
#
_cell.length_a   1.000
_cell.length_b   1.000
_cell.length_c   1.000
_cell.angle_alpha   90.00
_cell.angle_beta   90.00
_cell.angle_gamma   90.00
#
_symmetry.space_group_name_H-M   'P 1'
#
loop_
_entity.id
_entity.type
_entity.pdbx_description
1 polymer ?
#
loop_
_entity_poly.entity_id
_entity_poly.type
_entity_poly.pdbx_seq_one_letter_code
_entity_poly.pdbx_strand_id
1 'polypeptide(L)'
;TDLLWGLRGGGGNFGVVVSLEFRLHPLTTVLSGLLLYPLDQARTVLHRFNEFIATAPDELTIRSGFLQIPDGQTVLFLSPTYCGSLEMGEQAIAPLRTFGTVLVDQMQSVSYHELIHSNDAFTPKGRHGYLQTQSLEGLQTETIEALIEQGLPLPSPFSAINIHHFHGAASRVGVSETAFALRQDHLMVELIAAWEPQDDEQRYIQWAQNLSQALASYAFKGGYINLLSEQEQERVRLAFGSNYERLLDLKRKYDPDDVFRSTIGHLAPNSLTR
;
A
#
# COMPACT_ATOMS: atom_id res chain seq x y z
N THR A 1 0.52 -24.34 14.16
CA THR A 1 -0.54 -24.25 15.18
C THR A 1 -1.62 -23.30 14.71
N ASP A 2 -2.87 -23.49 15.14
CA ASP A 2 -4.02 -22.66 14.76
C ASP A 2 -3.79 -21.19 15.11
N LEU A 3 -3.25 -20.91 16.33
CA LEU A 3 -2.99 -19.55 16.76
C LEU A 3 -1.96 -18.84 15.85
N LEU A 4 -0.88 -19.51 15.46
CA LEU A 4 0.10 -18.93 14.54
C LEU A 4 -0.51 -18.62 13.17
N TRP A 5 -1.45 -19.44 12.70
CA TRP A 5 -2.21 -19.14 11.49
C TRP A 5 -3.01 -17.83 11.65
N GLY A 6 -3.72 -17.68 12.78
CA GLY A 6 -4.48 -16.46 13.08
C GLY A 6 -3.61 -15.20 13.21
N LEU A 7 -2.44 -15.32 13.84
CA LEU A 7 -1.50 -14.21 14.01
C LEU A 7 -0.89 -13.72 12.68
N ARG A 8 -0.91 -14.57 11.64
CA ARG A 8 -0.41 -14.22 10.30
C ARG A 8 -1.49 -13.54 9.46
N GLY A 9 -1.94 -12.38 9.89
CA GLY A 9 -2.91 -11.55 9.17
C GLY A 9 -4.22 -11.29 9.90
N GLY A 10 -4.47 -11.91 11.07
CA GLY A 10 -5.70 -11.72 11.85
C GLY A 10 -5.70 -10.50 12.78
N GLY A 11 -4.66 -9.69 12.74
CA GLY A 11 -4.58 -8.46 13.55
C GLY A 11 -4.37 -8.71 15.04
N GLY A 12 -4.66 -7.70 15.86
CA GLY A 12 -4.45 -7.66 17.31
C GLY A 12 -5.54 -8.37 18.13
N ASN A 13 -6.17 -9.43 17.61
CA ASN A 13 -7.37 -10.05 18.19
C ASN A 13 -7.09 -11.16 19.22
N PHE A 14 -5.84 -11.60 19.37
CA PHE A 14 -5.55 -12.85 20.09
C PHE A 14 -4.58 -12.70 21.27
N GLY A 15 -3.91 -11.58 21.39
CA GLY A 15 -2.92 -11.37 22.44
C GLY A 15 -1.90 -10.29 22.11
N VAL A 16 -0.93 -10.12 23.01
CA VAL A 16 0.22 -9.24 22.86
C VAL A 16 1.45 -10.11 22.53
N VAL A 17 2.10 -9.81 21.41
CA VAL A 17 3.33 -10.49 21.00
C VAL A 17 4.52 -9.81 21.68
N VAL A 18 5.28 -10.56 22.46
CA VAL A 18 6.45 -10.05 23.21
C VAL A 18 7.78 -10.47 22.57
N SER A 19 7.79 -11.47 21.70
CA SER A 19 8.98 -11.93 21.00
C SER A 19 8.62 -12.56 19.67
N LEU A 20 9.43 -12.29 18.65
CA LEU A 20 9.33 -12.89 17.32
C LEU A 20 10.70 -13.42 16.91
N GLU A 21 10.71 -14.62 16.33
CA GLU A 21 11.90 -15.20 15.71
C GLU A 21 11.68 -15.34 14.21
N PHE A 22 12.56 -14.73 13.42
CA PHE A 22 12.51 -14.74 11.96
C PHE A 22 13.74 -15.42 11.36
N ARG A 23 13.53 -16.17 10.29
CA ARG A 23 14.63 -16.56 9.41
C ARG A 23 15.03 -15.32 8.58
N LEU A 24 16.30 -14.95 8.67
CA LEU A 24 16.86 -13.85 7.89
C LEU A 24 17.32 -14.34 6.51
N HIS A 25 17.26 -13.47 5.54
CA HIS A 25 17.82 -13.64 4.20
C HIS A 25 19.03 -12.73 4.03
N PRO A 26 20.13 -13.18 3.39
CA PRO A 26 21.25 -12.32 3.09
C PRO A 26 20.79 -11.21 2.11
N LEU A 27 20.83 -9.98 2.58
CA LEU A 27 20.53 -8.81 1.76
C LEU A 27 21.46 -7.68 2.22
N THR A 28 22.40 -7.28 1.36
CA THR A 28 23.39 -6.25 1.68
C THR A 28 23.04 -4.93 1.03
N THR A 29 22.90 -4.93 -0.28
CA THR A 29 22.57 -3.77 -1.09
C THR A 29 21.43 -4.09 -2.04
N VAL A 30 20.70 -3.06 -2.41
CA VAL A 30 19.63 -3.09 -3.41
C VAL A 30 19.87 -1.96 -4.43
N LEU A 31 19.38 -2.11 -5.64
CA LEU A 31 19.28 -1.00 -6.57
C LEU A 31 17.95 -0.30 -6.32
N SER A 32 17.98 0.94 -5.86
CA SER A 32 16.76 1.69 -5.56
C SER A 32 16.96 3.18 -5.78
N GLY A 33 15.86 3.91 -5.92
CA GLY A 33 15.87 5.35 -6.10
C GLY A 33 14.54 5.90 -6.55
N LEU A 34 14.61 7.04 -7.24
CA LEU A 34 13.44 7.78 -7.65
C LEU A 34 13.61 8.26 -9.09
N LEU A 35 12.62 7.99 -9.93
CA LEU A 35 12.45 8.54 -11.26
C LEU A 35 11.27 9.51 -11.21
N LEU A 36 11.48 10.77 -11.59
CA LEU A 36 10.42 11.78 -11.66
C LEU A 36 10.05 12.09 -13.09
N TYR A 37 8.75 12.24 -13.33
CA TYR A 37 8.18 12.57 -14.64
C TYR A 37 7.29 13.81 -14.53
N PRO A 38 7.23 14.64 -15.61
CA PRO A 38 6.35 15.78 -15.64
C PRO A 38 4.88 15.33 -15.63
N LEU A 39 4.04 16.12 -14.99
CA LEU A 39 2.62 15.78 -14.78
C LEU A 39 1.84 15.63 -16.09
N ASP A 40 2.16 16.41 -17.12
CA ASP A 40 1.53 16.34 -18.44
C ASP A 40 1.76 15.00 -19.16
N GLN A 41 2.76 14.22 -18.75
CA GLN A 41 3.04 12.89 -19.26
C GLN A 41 2.50 11.75 -18.37
N ALA A 42 1.84 12.08 -17.25
CA ALA A 42 1.40 11.10 -16.27
C ALA A 42 0.52 9.99 -16.88
N ARG A 43 -0.43 10.33 -17.76
CA ARG A 43 -1.26 9.33 -18.45
C ARG A 43 -0.42 8.29 -19.19
N THR A 44 0.48 8.78 -20.02
CA THR A 44 1.34 7.89 -20.84
C THR A 44 2.23 7.03 -19.96
N VAL A 45 2.85 7.60 -18.94
CA VAL A 45 3.74 6.88 -18.03
C VAL A 45 2.97 5.83 -17.24
N LEU A 46 1.78 6.13 -16.71
CA LEU A 46 0.97 5.18 -15.95
C LEU A 46 0.44 4.03 -16.83
N HIS A 47 0.06 4.28 -18.09
CA HIS A 47 -0.31 3.20 -19.01
C HIS A 47 0.87 2.26 -19.26
N ARG A 48 2.05 2.79 -19.58
CA ARG A 48 3.26 2.00 -19.79
C ARG A 48 3.70 1.26 -18.53
N PHE A 49 3.56 1.91 -17.37
CA PHE A 49 3.81 1.29 -16.07
C PHE A 49 2.89 0.08 -15.85
N ASN A 50 1.58 0.22 -16.11
CA ASN A 50 0.62 -0.87 -15.95
C ASN A 50 0.93 -2.06 -16.87
N GLU A 51 1.34 -1.81 -18.11
CA GLU A 51 1.77 -2.86 -19.03
C GLU A 51 3.07 -3.56 -18.56
N PHE A 52 4.01 -2.76 -18.05
CA PHE A 52 5.31 -3.27 -17.61
C PHE A 52 5.22 -4.17 -16.38
N ILE A 53 4.43 -3.79 -15.37
CA ILE A 53 4.34 -4.55 -14.11
C ILE A 53 3.75 -5.95 -14.31
N ALA A 54 2.98 -6.18 -15.37
CA ALA A 54 2.42 -7.50 -15.67
C ALA A 54 3.50 -8.58 -15.93
N THR A 55 4.73 -8.15 -16.25
CA THR A 55 5.87 -9.04 -16.52
C THR A 55 7.10 -8.74 -15.66
N ALA A 56 6.92 -7.94 -14.61
CA ALA A 56 8.00 -7.58 -13.70
C ALA A 56 8.53 -8.83 -12.96
N PRO A 57 9.85 -8.99 -12.83
CA PRO A 57 10.42 -10.11 -12.07
C PRO A 57 10.12 -9.95 -10.57
N ASP A 58 10.11 -11.07 -9.83
CA ASP A 58 9.84 -11.11 -8.39
C ASP A 58 10.76 -10.18 -7.57
N GLU A 59 11.98 -10.01 -8.03
CA GLU A 59 13.00 -9.19 -7.38
C GLU A 59 12.73 -7.69 -7.49
N LEU A 60 11.82 -7.26 -8.40
CA LEU A 60 11.51 -5.87 -8.67
C LEU A 60 10.18 -5.47 -8.05
N THR A 61 10.22 -4.57 -7.08
CA THR A 61 9.05 -3.89 -6.55
C THR A 61 9.07 -2.43 -6.99
N ILE A 62 7.91 -1.87 -7.37
CA ILE A 62 7.82 -0.47 -7.78
C ILE A 62 6.70 0.22 -7.00
N ARG A 63 7.06 1.24 -6.25
CA ARG A 63 6.10 2.22 -5.74
C ARG A 63 6.00 3.37 -6.75
N SER A 64 4.79 3.79 -7.04
CA SER A 64 4.53 4.91 -7.95
C SER A 64 3.50 5.86 -7.37
N GLY A 65 3.24 6.99 -8.03
CA GLY A 65 2.19 7.90 -7.61
C GLY A 65 2.54 9.37 -7.81
N PHE A 66 1.84 10.23 -7.06
CA PHE A 66 1.96 11.67 -7.19
C PHE A 66 2.41 12.28 -5.88
N LEU A 67 3.37 13.21 -5.96
CA LEU A 67 3.85 14.01 -4.85
C LEU A 67 4.16 15.43 -5.31
N GLN A 68 4.26 16.36 -4.36
CA GLN A 68 4.73 17.70 -4.63
C GLN A 68 6.21 17.82 -4.26
N ILE A 69 7.03 18.33 -5.18
CA ILE A 69 8.43 18.64 -4.93
C ILE A 69 8.58 20.01 -4.28
N PRO A 70 9.75 20.35 -3.69
CA PRO A 70 9.93 21.57 -2.90
C PRO A 70 9.64 22.89 -3.63
N ASP A 71 9.71 22.94 -4.95
CA ASP A 71 9.35 24.12 -5.77
C ASP A 71 7.84 24.29 -5.96
N GLY A 72 7.02 23.40 -5.40
CA GLY A 72 5.56 23.45 -5.46
C GLY A 72 4.95 22.72 -6.66
N GLN A 73 5.76 22.13 -7.55
CA GLN A 73 5.24 21.36 -8.68
C GLN A 73 4.79 19.96 -8.23
N THR A 74 3.64 19.52 -8.75
CA THR A 74 3.23 18.11 -8.63
C THR A 74 3.86 17.31 -9.75
N VAL A 75 4.47 16.19 -9.42
CA VAL A 75 5.13 15.27 -10.35
C VAL A 75 4.60 13.85 -10.17
N LEU A 76 4.69 13.06 -11.22
CA LEU A 76 4.57 11.61 -11.12
C LEU A 76 5.94 11.03 -10.74
N PHE A 77 5.96 10.10 -9.80
CA PHE A 77 7.17 9.37 -9.45
C PHE A 77 7.02 7.86 -9.70
N LEU A 78 8.12 7.22 -10.07
CA LEU A 78 8.33 5.78 -9.96
C LEU A 78 9.52 5.55 -9.03
N SER A 79 9.34 4.70 -8.02
CA SER A 79 10.39 4.34 -7.05
C SER A 79 10.61 2.82 -7.09
N PRO A 80 11.40 2.34 -8.05
CA PRO A 80 11.72 0.92 -8.14
C PRO A 80 12.75 0.53 -7.08
N THR A 81 12.63 -0.69 -6.60
CA THR A 81 13.61 -1.36 -5.74
C THR A 81 13.83 -2.77 -6.28
N TYR A 82 15.07 -3.08 -6.63
CA TYR A 82 15.48 -4.40 -7.10
C TYR A 82 16.36 -5.10 -6.07
N CYS A 83 15.92 -6.27 -5.62
CA CYS A 83 16.58 -7.11 -4.62
C CYS A 83 17.31 -8.28 -5.31
N GLY A 84 18.45 -8.01 -5.93
CA GLY A 84 19.26 -9.00 -6.66
C GLY A 84 20.60 -8.40 -7.07
N SER A 85 21.24 -8.96 -8.11
CA SER A 85 22.48 -8.37 -8.64
C SER A 85 22.22 -7.00 -9.25
N LEU A 86 23.14 -6.07 -9.07
CA LEU A 86 23.01 -4.70 -9.60
C LEU A 86 22.89 -4.69 -11.13
N GLU A 87 23.60 -5.58 -11.82
CA GLU A 87 23.54 -5.70 -13.28
C GLU A 87 22.15 -6.09 -13.76
N MET A 88 21.54 -7.11 -13.15
CA MET A 88 20.17 -7.52 -13.49
C MET A 88 19.16 -6.44 -13.09
N GLY A 89 19.42 -5.73 -12.01
CA GLY A 89 18.61 -4.61 -11.56
C GLY A 89 18.59 -3.47 -12.58
N GLU A 90 19.74 -3.08 -13.09
CA GLU A 90 19.84 -2.06 -14.14
C GLU A 90 19.09 -2.47 -15.41
N GLN A 91 19.21 -3.74 -15.83
CA GLN A 91 18.46 -4.26 -16.98
C GLN A 91 16.94 -4.23 -16.72
N ALA A 92 16.50 -4.64 -15.54
CA ALA A 92 15.09 -4.67 -15.17
C ALA A 92 14.47 -3.27 -15.08
N ILE A 93 15.26 -2.26 -14.64
CA ILE A 93 14.78 -0.87 -14.43
C ILE A 93 14.91 -0.04 -15.72
N ALA A 94 15.82 -0.39 -16.61
CA ALA A 94 16.10 0.40 -17.83
C ALA A 94 14.83 0.77 -18.64
N PRO A 95 13.81 -0.09 -18.82
CA PRO A 95 12.59 0.27 -19.53
C PRO A 95 11.83 1.45 -18.90
N LEU A 96 11.86 1.57 -17.56
CA LEU A 96 11.16 2.64 -16.86
C LEU A 96 11.61 4.02 -17.36
N ARG A 97 12.90 4.20 -17.62
CA ARG A 97 13.48 5.45 -18.12
C ARG A 97 12.97 5.88 -19.50
N THR A 98 12.26 4.98 -20.19
CA THR A 98 11.71 5.24 -21.54
C THR A 98 10.21 5.53 -21.54
N PHE A 99 9.55 5.49 -20.37
CA PHE A 99 8.09 5.71 -20.29
C PHE A 99 7.67 7.14 -20.61
N GLY A 100 8.57 8.10 -20.35
CA GLY A 100 8.41 9.51 -20.62
C GLY A 100 9.75 10.23 -20.52
N THR A 101 9.70 11.56 -20.45
CA THR A 101 10.87 12.39 -20.19
C THR A 101 11.21 12.36 -18.70
N VAL A 102 12.32 11.74 -18.34
CA VAL A 102 12.77 11.69 -16.95
C VAL A 102 13.33 13.06 -16.54
N LEU A 103 12.70 13.71 -15.57
CA LEU A 103 13.15 14.96 -14.98
C LEU A 103 14.30 14.75 -14.00
N VAL A 104 14.21 13.67 -13.22
CA VAL A 104 15.19 13.31 -12.20
C VAL A 104 15.36 11.80 -12.21
N ASP A 105 16.59 11.32 -12.24
CA ASP A 105 16.99 9.92 -12.07
C ASP A 105 17.96 9.84 -10.89
N GLN A 106 17.50 9.30 -9.77
CA GLN A 106 18.27 9.11 -8.54
C GLN A 106 18.50 7.61 -8.26
N MET A 107 18.51 6.78 -9.29
CA MET A 107 18.79 5.35 -9.14
C MET A 107 20.22 5.13 -8.67
N GLN A 108 20.39 4.37 -7.59
CA GLN A 108 21.69 4.07 -7.00
C GLN A 108 21.68 2.76 -6.22
N SER A 109 22.87 2.21 -5.99
CA SER A 109 23.04 1.11 -5.06
C SER A 109 23.06 1.65 -3.63
N VAL A 110 22.11 1.20 -2.81
CA VAL A 110 21.98 1.59 -1.40
C VAL A 110 21.94 0.36 -0.51
N SER A 111 22.36 0.49 0.75
CA SER A 111 22.07 -0.56 1.73
C SER A 111 20.57 -0.63 2.00
N TYR A 112 20.08 -1.83 2.34
CA TYR A 112 18.68 -1.97 2.73
C TYR A 112 18.32 -1.13 3.96
N HIS A 113 19.31 -0.90 4.85
CA HIS A 113 19.15 -0.02 6.00
C HIS A 113 18.90 1.45 5.58
N GLU A 114 19.68 1.97 4.63
CA GLU A 114 19.48 3.32 4.09
C GLU A 114 18.12 3.44 3.39
N LEU A 115 17.73 2.41 2.64
CA LEU A 115 16.43 2.39 1.94
C LEU A 115 15.26 2.54 2.91
N ILE A 116 15.21 1.78 4.00
CA ILE A 116 14.08 1.84 4.95
C ILE A 116 13.99 3.18 5.69
N HIS A 117 15.09 3.92 5.80
CA HIS A 117 15.15 5.26 6.40
C HIS A 117 15.00 6.40 5.39
N SER A 118 14.98 6.12 4.09
CA SER A 118 14.94 7.16 3.05
C SER A 118 13.69 8.05 3.12
N ASN A 119 12.60 7.55 3.69
CA ASN A 119 11.33 8.28 3.79
C ASN A 119 11.16 9.04 5.12
N ASP A 120 12.07 8.91 6.10
CA ASP A 120 11.91 9.51 7.43
C ASP A 120 11.79 11.05 7.35
N ALA A 121 12.48 11.67 6.40
CA ALA A 121 12.41 13.13 6.19
C ALA A 121 11.06 13.60 5.62
N PHE A 122 10.30 12.72 4.95
CA PHE A 122 9.01 13.06 4.34
C PHE A 122 7.83 12.85 5.29
N THR A 123 8.06 12.23 6.45
CA THR A 123 7.04 11.96 7.47
C THR A 123 7.34 12.64 8.80
N PRO A 124 7.50 13.99 8.84
CA PRO A 124 7.82 14.70 10.07
C PRO A 124 6.65 14.59 11.06
N LYS A 125 7.00 14.53 12.35
CA LYS A 125 6.02 14.49 13.45
C LYS A 125 5.25 15.81 13.55
N GLY A 126 4.03 15.74 14.08
CA GLY A 126 3.25 16.92 14.45
C GLY A 126 2.22 17.38 13.42
N ARG A 127 2.07 16.65 12.31
CA ARG A 127 1.00 16.86 11.33
C ARG A 127 -0.20 15.97 11.61
N HIS A 128 -1.37 16.44 11.23
CA HIS A 128 -2.57 15.63 11.15
C HIS A 128 -2.61 14.90 9.80
N GLY A 129 -3.26 13.75 9.77
CA GLY A 129 -3.38 12.97 8.55
C GLY A 129 -4.66 12.14 8.50
N TYR A 130 -5.09 11.89 7.29
CA TYR A 130 -6.20 10.99 6.98
C TYR A 130 -5.79 10.11 5.81
N LEU A 131 -6.05 8.81 5.92
CA LEU A 131 -5.67 7.82 4.93
C LEU A 131 -6.90 7.09 4.41
N GLN A 132 -7.00 6.94 3.09
CA GLN A 132 -7.90 6.01 2.44
C GLN A 132 -7.10 5.07 1.53
N THR A 133 -7.58 3.84 1.37
CA THR A 133 -6.93 2.87 0.48
C THR A 133 -7.92 2.18 -0.43
N GLN A 134 -7.47 1.88 -1.65
CA GLN A 134 -8.17 1.01 -2.60
C GLN A 134 -7.19 -0.01 -3.20
N SER A 135 -7.64 -1.24 -3.39
CA SER A 135 -6.83 -2.29 -4.03
C SER A 135 -7.40 -2.58 -5.41
N LEU A 136 -6.65 -2.23 -6.45
CA LEU A 136 -7.05 -2.32 -7.85
C LEU A 136 -6.39 -3.54 -8.51
N GLU A 137 -7.08 -4.20 -9.43
CA GLU A 137 -6.46 -5.26 -10.25
C GLU A 137 -5.33 -4.74 -11.14
N GLY A 138 -5.47 -3.48 -11.60
CA GLY A 138 -4.50 -2.76 -12.43
C GLY A 138 -4.95 -1.33 -12.65
N LEU A 139 -4.16 -0.56 -13.41
CA LEU A 139 -4.47 0.81 -13.80
C LEU A 139 -5.18 0.80 -15.17
N GLN A 140 -6.50 0.70 -15.14
CA GLN A 140 -7.34 0.89 -16.32
C GLN A 140 -7.37 2.38 -16.68
N THR A 141 -7.75 2.71 -17.91
CA THR A 141 -7.83 4.11 -18.36
C THR A 141 -8.67 4.97 -17.43
N GLU A 142 -9.83 4.47 -17.00
CA GLU A 142 -10.75 5.16 -16.11
C GLU A 142 -10.16 5.39 -14.71
N THR A 143 -9.36 4.46 -14.19
CA THR A 143 -8.68 4.63 -12.90
C THR A 143 -7.53 5.64 -13.01
N ILE A 144 -6.79 5.64 -14.12
CA ILE A 144 -5.77 6.67 -14.41
C ILE A 144 -6.40 8.05 -14.49
N GLU A 145 -7.52 8.18 -15.21
CA GLU A 145 -8.25 9.46 -15.31
C GLU A 145 -8.77 9.92 -13.94
N ALA A 146 -9.34 9.02 -13.14
CA ALA A 146 -9.78 9.36 -11.78
C ALA A 146 -8.63 9.85 -10.89
N LEU A 147 -7.47 9.19 -10.94
CA LEU A 147 -6.27 9.60 -10.19
C LEU A 147 -5.79 10.99 -10.59
N ILE A 148 -5.85 11.35 -11.88
CA ILE A 148 -5.39 12.63 -12.39
C ILE A 148 -6.46 13.73 -12.20
N GLU A 149 -7.71 13.49 -12.61
CA GLU A 149 -8.74 14.52 -12.65
C GLU A 149 -9.35 14.81 -11.28
N GLN A 150 -9.43 13.81 -10.40
CA GLN A 150 -10.00 13.96 -9.07
C GLN A 150 -8.95 13.95 -7.95
N GLY A 151 -7.79 13.35 -8.22
CA GLY A 151 -6.67 13.32 -7.28
C GLY A 151 -5.83 14.59 -7.28
N LEU A 152 -5.85 15.35 -8.37
CA LEU A 152 -5.03 16.55 -8.51
C LEU A 152 -5.86 17.82 -8.68
N PRO A 153 -5.34 18.97 -8.17
CA PRO A 153 -4.09 19.11 -7.42
C PRO A 153 -4.16 18.43 -6.05
N LEU A 154 -3.03 18.00 -5.54
CA LEU A 154 -2.91 17.50 -4.17
C LEU A 154 -3.37 18.59 -3.18
N PRO A 155 -4.09 18.25 -2.09
CA PRO A 155 -4.70 19.25 -1.20
C PRO A 155 -3.68 19.99 -0.33
N SER A 156 -2.46 19.46 -0.22
CA SER A 156 -1.32 20.11 0.44
C SER A 156 0.02 19.58 -0.09
N PRO A 157 1.14 20.28 0.20
CA PRO A 157 2.49 19.77 -0.12
C PRO A 157 2.88 18.48 0.61
N PHE A 158 2.14 18.13 1.66
CA PHE A 158 2.38 16.93 2.48
C PHE A 158 1.49 15.76 2.10
N SER A 159 0.52 16.02 1.22
CA SER A 159 -0.38 14.99 0.70
C SER A 159 0.25 14.27 -0.50
N ALA A 160 -0.11 13.01 -0.67
CA ALA A 160 0.41 12.19 -1.75
C ALA A 160 -0.61 11.14 -2.19
N ILE A 161 -0.46 10.67 -3.41
CA ILE A 161 -1.08 9.42 -3.88
C ILE A 161 0.05 8.43 -4.07
N ASN A 162 0.04 7.33 -3.32
CA ASN A 162 0.98 6.22 -3.51
C ASN A 162 0.27 5.03 -4.13
N ILE A 163 0.96 4.32 -5.01
CA ILE A 163 0.50 3.09 -5.66
C ILE A 163 1.58 2.04 -5.40
N HIS A 164 1.23 1.01 -4.64
CA HIS A 164 2.13 -0.08 -4.28
C HIS A 164 1.83 -1.30 -5.13
N HIS A 165 2.84 -1.87 -5.76
CA HIS A 165 2.74 -3.10 -6.51
C HIS A 165 2.89 -4.31 -5.57
N PHE A 166 1.80 -5.04 -5.35
CA PHE A 166 1.79 -6.29 -4.59
C PHE A 166 1.78 -7.48 -5.56
N HIS A 167 2.85 -8.29 -5.54
CA HIS A 167 3.03 -9.41 -6.45
C HIS A 167 4.05 -10.44 -5.93
N GLY A 168 4.41 -11.39 -6.77
CA GLY A 168 5.51 -12.32 -6.53
C GLY A 168 5.23 -13.35 -5.45
N ALA A 169 6.18 -13.63 -4.57
CA ALA A 169 6.05 -14.67 -3.55
C ALA A 169 4.87 -14.45 -2.61
N ALA A 170 4.51 -13.19 -2.30
CA ALA A 170 3.41 -12.87 -1.40
C ALA A 170 2.04 -13.26 -1.98
N SER A 171 1.86 -13.14 -3.31
CA SER A 171 0.62 -13.50 -4.00
C SER A 171 0.49 -15.00 -4.26
N ARG A 172 1.60 -15.75 -4.26
CA ARG A 172 1.60 -17.22 -4.47
C ARG A 172 1.29 -18.05 -3.23
N VAL A 173 1.19 -17.44 -2.06
CA VAL A 173 0.74 -18.12 -0.83
C VAL A 173 -0.76 -18.39 -0.94
N GLY A 174 -1.18 -19.62 -0.68
CA GLY A 174 -2.60 -19.98 -0.72
C GLY A 174 -3.42 -19.17 0.31
N VAL A 175 -4.62 -18.72 -0.08
CA VAL A 175 -5.49 -17.87 0.75
C VAL A 175 -5.76 -18.47 2.13
N SER A 176 -5.88 -19.79 2.24
CA SER A 176 -6.14 -20.50 3.50
C SER A 176 -4.90 -20.84 4.33
N GLU A 177 -3.69 -20.59 3.82
CA GLU A 177 -2.45 -20.94 4.52
C GLU A 177 -2.12 -20.00 5.68
N THR A 178 -2.64 -18.77 5.63
CA THR A 178 -2.54 -17.76 6.69
C THR A 178 -3.87 -17.03 6.83
N ALA A 179 -4.06 -16.24 7.87
CA ALA A 179 -5.25 -15.42 8.03
C ALA A 179 -5.34 -14.26 7.03
N PHE A 180 -4.21 -13.84 6.43
CA PHE A 180 -4.18 -12.81 5.39
C PHE A 180 -4.78 -13.34 4.09
N ALA A 181 -5.89 -12.76 3.63
CA ALA A 181 -6.66 -13.28 2.51
C ALA A 181 -6.40 -12.57 1.16
N LEU A 182 -5.88 -11.34 1.17
CA LEU A 182 -5.64 -10.57 -0.07
C LEU A 182 -4.34 -11.05 -0.75
N ARG A 183 -4.42 -12.18 -1.48
CA ARG A 183 -3.27 -12.88 -2.05
C ARG A 183 -3.06 -12.71 -3.55
N GLN A 184 -4.03 -12.17 -4.26
CA GLN A 184 -3.90 -11.90 -5.69
C GLN A 184 -2.97 -10.72 -5.97
N ASP A 185 -2.30 -10.73 -7.13
CA ASP A 185 -1.54 -9.57 -7.59
C ASP A 185 -2.46 -8.37 -7.71
N HIS A 186 -2.01 -7.23 -7.21
CA HIS A 186 -2.81 -6.00 -7.24
C HIS A 186 -1.95 -4.74 -7.04
N LEU A 187 -2.57 -3.62 -7.30
CA LEU A 187 -2.05 -2.30 -6.98
C LEU A 187 -2.82 -1.72 -5.80
N MET A 188 -2.16 -1.51 -4.68
CA MET A 188 -2.76 -0.83 -3.54
C MET A 188 -2.51 0.68 -3.67
N VAL A 189 -3.58 1.43 -3.85
CA VAL A 189 -3.57 2.90 -3.90
C VAL A 189 -3.79 3.45 -2.52
N GLU A 190 -2.87 4.26 -2.02
CA GLU A 190 -2.98 5.01 -0.78
C GLU A 190 -3.21 6.49 -1.10
N LEU A 191 -4.27 7.04 -0.54
CA LEU A 191 -4.65 8.44 -0.63
C LEU A 191 -4.30 9.10 0.69
N ILE A 192 -3.12 9.72 0.73
CA ILE A 192 -2.56 10.32 1.95
C ILE A 192 -2.90 11.80 1.95
N ALA A 193 -3.85 12.17 2.78
CA ALA A 193 -4.14 13.58 3.08
C ALA A 193 -3.41 13.97 4.37
N ALA A 194 -2.55 14.97 4.31
CA ALA A 194 -1.79 15.45 5.47
C ALA A 194 -1.81 16.97 5.52
N TRP A 195 -1.91 17.55 6.74
CA TRP A 195 -2.06 19.00 6.92
C TRP A 195 -1.48 19.48 8.25
N GLU A 196 -1.29 20.79 8.35
CA GLU A 196 -0.85 21.42 9.59
C GLU A 196 -2.02 21.50 10.61
N PRO A 197 -1.76 21.40 11.93
CA PRO A 197 -2.82 21.32 12.96
C PRO A 197 -3.83 22.47 12.97
N GLN A 198 -3.49 23.64 12.40
CA GLN A 198 -4.35 24.81 12.32
C GLN A 198 -5.24 24.85 11.08
N ASP A 199 -5.06 23.93 10.13
CA ASP A 199 -5.83 23.90 8.88
C ASP A 199 -7.23 23.31 9.12
N ASP A 200 -8.17 23.68 8.24
CA ASP A 200 -9.48 23.02 8.18
C ASP A 200 -9.35 21.60 7.61
N GLU A 201 -9.49 20.60 8.48
CA GLU A 201 -9.36 19.19 8.13
C GLU A 201 -10.39 18.72 7.11
N GLN A 202 -11.57 19.34 7.07
CA GLN A 202 -12.69 18.83 6.25
C GLN A 202 -12.35 18.73 4.77
N ARG A 203 -11.62 19.70 4.22
CA ARG A 203 -11.22 19.70 2.81
C ARG A 203 -10.28 18.53 2.46
N TYR A 204 -9.40 18.17 3.39
CA TYR A 204 -8.42 17.09 3.19
C TYR A 204 -9.08 15.73 3.25
N ILE A 205 -9.95 15.54 4.24
CA ILE A 205 -10.74 14.33 4.39
C ILE A 205 -11.64 14.13 3.17
N GLN A 206 -12.34 15.20 2.74
CA GLN A 206 -13.24 15.15 1.59
C GLN A 206 -12.50 14.81 0.29
N TRP A 207 -11.29 15.34 0.08
CA TRP A 207 -10.46 14.99 -1.08
C TRP A 207 -10.18 13.50 -1.13
N ALA A 208 -9.70 12.91 -0.02
CA ALA A 208 -9.38 11.50 0.04
C ALA A 208 -10.63 10.60 -0.13
N GLN A 209 -11.76 11.00 0.47
CA GLN A 209 -13.03 10.28 0.35
C GLN A 209 -13.59 10.33 -1.08
N ASN A 210 -13.55 11.49 -1.74
CA ASN A 210 -14.05 11.65 -3.11
C ASN A 210 -13.25 10.79 -4.08
N LEU A 211 -11.92 10.83 -4.00
CA LEU A 211 -11.07 10.01 -4.86
C LEU A 211 -11.20 8.52 -4.55
N SER A 212 -11.29 8.15 -3.27
CA SER A 212 -11.55 6.76 -2.87
C SER A 212 -12.88 6.25 -3.44
N GLN A 213 -13.93 7.06 -3.40
CA GLN A 213 -15.24 6.73 -3.98
C GLN A 213 -15.19 6.58 -5.50
N ALA A 214 -14.43 7.41 -6.20
CA ALA A 214 -14.26 7.31 -7.65
C ALA A 214 -13.55 6.02 -8.07
N LEU A 215 -12.62 5.52 -7.24
CA LEU A 215 -11.89 4.29 -7.48
C LEU A 215 -12.67 3.02 -7.03
N ALA A 216 -13.69 3.16 -6.20
CA ALA A 216 -14.36 2.03 -5.53
C ALA A 216 -14.98 1.00 -6.49
N SER A 217 -15.48 1.43 -7.66
CA SER A 217 -16.07 0.53 -8.67
C SER A 217 -15.04 -0.37 -9.37
N TYR A 218 -13.77 -0.01 -9.31
CA TYR A 218 -12.64 -0.74 -9.92
C TYR A 218 -11.83 -1.52 -8.88
N ALA A 219 -12.16 -1.36 -7.60
CA ALA A 219 -11.41 -1.94 -6.49
C ALA A 219 -11.97 -3.30 -6.06
N PHE A 220 -11.09 -4.14 -5.53
CA PHE A 220 -11.51 -5.33 -4.79
C PHE A 220 -12.31 -4.93 -3.56
N LYS A 221 -13.29 -5.75 -3.22
CA LYS A 221 -14.02 -5.60 -1.96
C LYS A 221 -13.11 -5.98 -0.79
N GLY A 222 -13.06 -5.14 0.23
CA GLY A 222 -12.14 -5.31 1.35
C GLY A 222 -10.93 -4.38 1.24
N GLY A 223 -9.73 -4.90 1.50
CA GLY A 223 -8.48 -4.13 1.44
C GLY A 223 -7.41 -4.66 2.38
N TYR A 224 -6.31 -3.93 2.52
CA TYR A 224 -5.26 -4.28 3.48
C TYR A 224 -5.66 -3.82 4.88
N ILE A 225 -5.95 -4.78 5.77
CA ILE A 225 -6.56 -4.52 7.07
C ILE A 225 -5.82 -3.50 7.94
N ASN A 226 -4.48 -3.48 7.88
CA ASN A 226 -3.68 -2.55 8.67
C ASN A 226 -3.82 -1.08 8.25
N LEU A 227 -4.45 -0.82 7.10
CA LEU A 227 -4.67 0.52 6.54
C LEU A 227 -6.17 0.86 6.42
N LEU A 228 -7.05 0.02 6.95
CA LEU A 228 -8.47 0.33 7.09
C LEU A 228 -8.72 1.11 8.40
N SER A 229 -9.82 1.85 8.45
CA SER A 229 -10.26 2.57 9.64
C SER A 229 -11.29 1.78 10.46
N GLU A 230 -11.50 2.17 11.70
CA GLU A 230 -12.57 1.61 12.57
C GLU A 230 -13.96 1.75 11.95
N GLN A 231 -14.17 2.75 11.11
CA GLN A 231 -15.46 3.05 10.48
C GLN A 231 -15.78 2.12 9.31
N GLU A 232 -14.78 1.34 8.82
CA GLU A 232 -14.88 0.50 7.64
C GLU A 232 -15.14 -0.99 7.97
N GLN A 233 -16.00 -1.28 8.95
CA GLN A 233 -16.23 -2.64 9.47
C GLN A 233 -16.67 -3.65 8.39
N GLU A 234 -17.46 -3.23 7.42
CA GLU A 234 -17.83 -4.11 6.30
C GLU A 234 -16.62 -4.46 5.44
N ARG A 235 -15.75 -3.48 5.12
CA ARG A 235 -14.50 -3.72 4.39
C ARG A 235 -13.55 -4.62 5.16
N VAL A 236 -13.49 -4.49 6.48
CA VAL A 236 -12.71 -5.36 7.36
C VAL A 236 -13.15 -6.81 7.24
N ARG A 237 -14.45 -7.08 7.32
CA ARG A 237 -15.00 -8.43 7.14
C ARG A 237 -14.65 -9.00 5.74
N LEU A 238 -14.80 -8.19 4.71
CA LEU A 238 -14.47 -8.55 3.33
C LEU A 238 -12.96 -8.76 3.13
N ALA A 239 -12.10 -8.04 3.86
CA ALA A 239 -10.66 -8.20 3.82
C ALA A 239 -10.19 -9.57 4.34
N PHE A 240 -10.89 -10.14 5.32
CA PHE A 240 -10.63 -11.51 5.76
C PHE A 240 -11.22 -12.58 4.82
N GLY A 241 -12.20 -12.23 3.99
CA GLY A 241 -12.79 -13.11 2.98
C GLY A 241 -13.21 -14.45 3.55
N SER A 242 -12.79 -15.54 2.90
CA SER A 242 -13.09 -16.92 3.33
C SER A 242 -12.46 -17.32 4.68
N ASN A 243 -11.51 -16.55 5.18
CA ASN A 243 -10.83 -16.82 6.44
C ASN A 243 -11.58 -16.27 7.67
N TYR A 244 -12.61 -15.44 7.45
CA TYR A 244 -13.32 -14.73 8.52
C TYR A 244 -13.92 -15.66 9.57
N GLU A 245 -14.66 -16.69 9.17
CA GLU A 245 -15.30 -17.63 10.10
C GLU A 245 -14.28 -18.40 10.95
N ARG A 246 -13.18 -18.86 10.31
CA ARG A 246 -12.08 -19.52 11.04
C ARG A 246 -11.42 -18.58 12.05
N LEU A 247 -11.29 -17.30 11.73
CA LEU A 247 -10.79 -16.30 12.68
C LEU A 247 -11.72 -16.11 13.88
N LEU A 248 -13.04 -16.10 13.65
CA LEU A 248 -14.02 -16.05 14.74
C LEU A 248 -13.95 -17.30 15.64
N ASP A 249 -13.77 -18.49 15.07
CA ASP A 249 -13.61 -19.71 15.85
C ASP A 249 -12.33 -19.67 16.71
N LEU A 250 -11.23 -19.14 16.15
CA LEU A 250 -10.00 -18.93 16.91
C LEU A 250 -10.19 -17.89 18.02
N LYS A 251 -10.92 -16.81 17.74
CA LYS A 251 -11.23 -15.79 18.75
C LYS A 251 -12.01 -16.40 19.91
N ARG A 252 -13.08 -17.18 19.64
CA ARG A 252 -13.85 -17.90 20.69
C ARG A 252 -12.97 -18.86 21.49
N LYS A 253 -12.01 -19.50 20.84
CA LYS A 253 -11.10 -20.48 21.48
C LYS A 253 -10.05 -19.83 22.37
N TYR A 254 -9.41 -18.74 21.92
CA TYR A 254 -8.23 -18.16 22.57
C TYR A 254 -8.52 -16.91 23.39
N ASP A 255 -9.63 -16.23 23.10
CA ASP A 255 -10.05 -15.03 23.80
C ASP A 255 -11.61 -14.95 23.90
N PRO A 256 -12.23 -15.93 24.59
CA PRO A 256 -13.69 -16.00 24.72
C PRO A 256 -14.31 -14.80 25.42
N ASP A 257 -13.55 -14.18 26.33
CA ASP A 257 -13.98 -13.03 27.12
C ASP A 257 -13.74 -11.68 26.40
N ASP A 258 -13.24 -11.73 25.15
CA ASP A 258 -12.97 -10.55 24.31
C ASP A 258 -12.09 -9.49 24.99
N VAL A 259 -11.01 -9.94 25.60
CA VAL A 259 -10.02 -9.07 26.28
C VAL A 259 -9.20 -8.29 25.27
N PHE A 260 -8.79 -8.94 24.16
CA PHE A 260 -7.99 -8.35 23.10
C PHE A 260 -8.88 -7.80 21.98
N ARG A 261 -9.09 -6.49 22.01
CA ARG A 261 -9.90 -5.77 21.02
C ARG A 261 -9.00 -4.99 20.10
N SER A 262 -8.89 -5.46 18.86
CA SER A 262 -8.21 -4.68 17.84
C SER A 262 -9.03 -3.43 17.49
N THR A 263 -8.40 -2.28 17.40
CA THR A 263 -9.05 -1.04 16.93
C THR A 263 -9.49 -1.17 15.47
N ILE A 264 -8.72 -1.91 14.68
CA ILE A 264 -9.04 -2.21 13.28
C ILE A 264 -9.23 -3.72 13.17
N GLY A 265 -10.35 -4.14 12.57
CA GLY A 265 -10.61 -5.56 12.35
C GLY A 265 -10.91 -6.35 13.62
N HIS A 266 -11.65 -5.75 14.54
CA HIS A 266 -12.11 -6.44 15.75
C HIS A 266 -13.00 -7.63 15.37
N LEU A 267 -12.66 -8.80 15.91
CA LEU A 267 -13.39 -10.05 15.78
C LEU A 267 -14.25 -10.26 17.03
N ALA A 268 -15.50 -9.76 17.03
CA ALA A 268 -16.38 -9.96 18.17
C ALA A 268 -16.82 -11.44 18.28
N PRO A 269 -16.56 -12.13 19.41
CA PRO A 269 -16.87 -13.57 19.55
C PRO A 269 -18.35 -13.92 19.38
N ASN A 270 -19.23 -12.96 19.63
CA ASN A 270 -20.69 -13.12 19.69
C ASN A 270 -21.45 -12.41 18.54
N SER A 271 -20.79 -12.03 17.45
CA SER A 271 -21.41 -11.28 16.35
C SER A 271 -22.41 -12.06 15.47
N LEU A 272 -22.71 -13.31 15.79
CA LEU A 272 -23.65 -14.16 15.04
C LEU A 272 -25.10 -14.16 15.59
N THR A 273 -25.44 -13.28 16.51
CA THR A 273 -26.84 -13.20 16.98
C THR A 273 -27.32 -11.74 17.00
N ARG A 274 -27.69 -11.24 15.80
CA ARG A 274 -28.81 -10.27 15.63
C ARG A 274 -29.26 -10.26 14.18
#